data_6d0c4670ab2d86fc7a8d369413985b76
#
_entry.id   6d0c4670ab2d86fc7a8d369413985b76
#
_cell.length_a   1.000
_cell.length_b   1.000
_cell.length_c   1.000
_cell.angle_alpha   90.00
_cell.angle_beta   90.00
_cell.angle_gamma   90.00
#
_symmetry.space_group_name_H-M   'P 1'
#
loop_
_entity.id
_entity.type
_entity.pdbx_description
1 polymer ?
#
loop_
_entity_poly.entity_id
_entity_poly.type
_entity_poly.pdbx_seq_one_letter_code
_entity_poly.pdbx_strand_id
1 'polypeptide(L)'
;MKKIHQLSFRMQIFLSSLILVIFPTVLLSTINAISKTSTITSEYNTSTAATLTQMNQSLDTLLENALKIADTPLLNDDARKAMITNYEKDYLSYAQDFNVFRNLMRQTNQLNSSMLTVYFQNRYGYSFEYNVKTAQQRHTIESNMEKWKKIAETSKNRTYFAPLQTDSSTGHSILPMVKILLDRYDYRETGLCYAEIDFTPIMEILSSSCETQNTLLIYNADNKLTCTINLASFSEADISSSVLSKLEDFSNTLTSQDAIGQSTLKTSLGQFVINGCINNTTQWHIVQIISNEKIAHTFHDTIISYLGIFLFCALLGLILAIFLSRILTRPVSNLCHEIDILDPSDGTQIDLKSCGSNQELRKLIDSFNG
;
A
#
# COMPACT_ATOMS: atom_id res chain seq x y z
N MET A 1 42.65 -26.16 15.71
CA MET A 1 43.02 -25.84 17.10
C MET A 1 44.52 -25.93 17.45
N LYS A 2 45.34 -26.76 16.78
CA LYS A 2 46.77 -26.92 17.10
C LYS A 2 47.69 -25.70 16.80
N LYS A 3 47.28 -24.72 16.00
CA LYS A 3 48.14 -23.56 15.67
C LYS A 3 48.02 -22.37 16.67
N ILE A 4 47.02 -22.36 17.57
CA ILE A 4 46.78 -21.26 18.50
C ILE A 4 47.75 -21.33 19.69
N HIS A 5 48.27 -22.52 20.05
CA HIS A 5 49.23 -22.69 21.16
C HIS A 5 50.66 -22.20 20.85
N GLN A 6 50.96 -21.81 19.61
CA GLN A 6 52.27 -21.25 19.23
C GLN A 6 52.31 -19.71 19.25
N LEU A 7 51.18 -19.05 19.57
CA LEU A 7 51.11 -17.60 19.65
C LEU A 7 51.60 -17.14 21.03
N SER A 8 52.31 -16.01 21.07
CA SER A 8 52.68 -15.39 22.32
C SER A 8 51.46 -15.12 23.21
N PHE A 9 51.62 -15.23 24.55
CA PHE A 9 50.54 -15.00 25.53
C PHE A 9 49.80 -13.67 25.30
N ARG A 10 50.55 -12.65 24.91
CA ARG A 10 49.99 -11.35 24.52
C ARG A 10 49.02 -11.45 23.31
N MET A 11 49.39 -12.24 22.32
CA MET A 11 48.56 -12.42 21.12
C MET A 11 47.33 -13.26 21.40
N GLN A 12 47.42 -14.23 22.32
CA GLN A 12 46.25 -15.03 22.73
C GLN A 12 45.22 -14.18 23.50
N ILE A 13 45.63 -13.32 24.44
CA ILE A 13 44.74 -12.40 25.16
C ILE A 13 44.10 -11.39 24.17
N PHE A 14 44.92 -10.84 23.27
CA PHE A 14 44.40 -9.92 22.27
C PHE A 14 43.34 -10.58 21.38
N LEU A 15 43.62 -11.77 20.88
CA LEU A 15 42.70 -12.52 19.99
C LEU A 15 41.43 -12.95 20.73
N SER A 16 41.53 -13.41 21.96
CA SER A 16 40.37 -13.79 22.78
C SER A 16 39.47 -12.60 23.11
N SER A 17 40.04 -11.46 23.47
CA SER A 17 39.26 -10.22 23.72
C SER A 17 38.64 -9.67 22.45
N LEU A 18 39.32 -9.77 21.31
CA LEU A 18 38.78 -9.35 20.00
C LEU A 18 37.59 -10.21 19.60
N ILE A 19 37.68 -11.53 19.71
CA ILE A 19 36.59 -12.46 19.44
C ILE A 19 35.39 -12.19 20.35
N LEU A 20 35.65 -11.96 21.65
CA LEU A 20 34.63 -11.73 22.66
C LEU A 20 33.83 -10.44 22.40
N VAL A 21 34.41 -9.43 21.75
CA VAL A 21 33.73 -8.20 21.37
C VAL A 21 33.07 -8.30 19.99
N ILE A 22 33.81 -8.82 19.00
CA ILE A 22 33.31 -8.85 17.62
C ILE A 22 32.15 -9.83 17.46
N PHE A 23 32.23 -11.02 18.05
CA PHE A 23 31.20 -12.05 17.87
C PHE A 23 29.79 -11.61 18.33
N PRO A 24 29.61 -11.08 19.56
CA PRO A 24 28.29 -10.58 19.99
C PRO A 24 27.84 -9.39 19.17
N THR A 25 28.75 -8.51 18.76
CA THR A 25 28.40 -7.33 17.95
C THR A 25 27.88 -7.72 16.58
N VAL A 26 28.55 -8.66 15.90
CA VAL A 26 28.08 -9.22 14.61
C VAL A 26 26.73 -9.89 14.78
N LEU A 27 26.59 -10.72 15.82
CA LEU A 27 25.34 -11.44 16.08
C LEU A 27 24.16 -10.48 16.33
N LEU A 28 24.33 -9.49 17.20
CA LEU A 28 23.32 -8.49 17.50
C LEU A 28 22.99 -7.62 16.30
N SER A 29 23.99 -7.17 15.55
CA SER A 29 23.77 -6.37 14.33
C SER A 29 22.99 -7.15 13.27
N THR A 30 23.30 -8.44 13.11
CA THR A 30 22.59 -9.30 12.13
C THR A 30 21.15 -9.54 12.55
N ILE A 31 20.89 -9.87 13.82
CA ILE A 31 19.53 -10.07 14.36
C ILE A 31 18.71 -8.77 14.22
N ASN A 32 19.28 -7.63 14.58
CA ASN A 32 18.60 -6.35 14.47
C ASN A 32 18.32 -5.97 13.00
N ALA A 33 19.24 -6.21 12.08
CA ALA A 33 19.03 -5.95 10.66
C ALA A 33 17.87 -6.80 10.12
N ILE A 34 17.85 -8.10 10.41
CA ILE A 34 16.75 -8.99 9.98
C ILE A 34 15.41 -8.57 10.58
N SER A 35 15.39 -8.29 11.87
CA SER A 35 14.17 -7.87 12.59
C SER A 35 13.62 -6.55 12.05
N LYS A 36 14.46 -5.53 11.87
CA LYS A 36 14.06 -4.23 11.32
C LYS A 36 13.55 -4.36 9.90
N THR A 37 14.21 -5.16 9.09
CA THR A 37 13.80 -5.46 7.72
C THR A 37 12.38 -6.03 7.67
N SER A 38 12.10 -7.04 8.48
CA SER A 38 10.77 -7.64 8.59
C SER A 38 9.73 -6.63 9.07
N THR A 39 10.06 -5.81 10.06
CA THR A 39 9.17 -4.77 10.60
C THR A 39 8.84 -3.71 9.53
N ILE A 40 9.85 -3.18 8.83
CA ILE A 40 9.65 -2.16 7.78
C ILE A 40 8.76 -2.71 6.67
N THR A 41 9.00 -3.95 6.21
CA THR A 41 8.16 -4.57 5.18
C THR A 41 6.72 -4.74 5.65
N SER A 42 6.52 -5.20 6.89
CA SER A 42 5.19 -5.38 7.48
C SER A 42 4.47 -4.04 7.66
N GLU A 43 5.12 -3.01 8.18
CA GLU A 43 4.56 -1.67 8.36
C GLU A 43 4.18 -1.04 7.02
N TYR A 44 5.04 -1.17 6.02
CA TYR A 44 4.77 -0.65 4.67
C TYR A 44 3.57 -1.36 4.03
N ASN A 45 3.52 -2.68 4.11
CA ASN A 45 2.39 -3.44 3.59
C ASN A 45 1.08 -3.10 4.30
N THR A 46 1.11 -2.92 5.62
CA THR A 46 -0.06 -2.52 6.42
C THR A 46 -0.52 -1.12 6.06
N SER A 47 0.42 -0.17 5.92
CA SER A 47 0.12 1.22 5.53
C SER A 47 -0.50 1.30 4.13
N THR A 48 0.07 0.59 3.16
CA THR A 48 -0.45 0.58 1.78
C THR A 48 -1.81 -0.11 1.68
N ALA A 49 -2.03 -1.17 2.44
CA ALA A 49 -3.33 -1.82 2.56
C ALA A 49 -4.38 -0.89 3.18
N ALA A 50 -4.03 -0.15 4.24
CA ALA A 50 -4.91 0.85 4.83
C ALA A 50 -5.27 1.97 3.85
N THR A 51 -4.30 2.45 3.06
CA THR A 51 -4.53 3.44 2.01
C THR A 51 -5.50 2.92 0.95
N LEU A 52 -5.32 1.69 0.48
CA LEU A 52 -6.24 1.06 -0.49
C LEU A 52 -7.65 0.92 0.09
N THR A 53 -7.79 0.56 1.36
CA THR A 53 -9.08 0.50 2.06
C THR A 53 -9.75 1.87 2.08
N GLN A 54 -9.02 2.92 2.43
CA GLN A 54 -9.54 4.28 2.45
C GLN A 54 -9.97 4.76 1.07
N MET A 55 -9.20 4.47 0.03
CA MET A 55 -9.57 4.74 -1.35
C MET A 55 -10.87 4.05 -1.74
N ASN A 56 -10.99 2.76 -1.43
CA ASN A 56 -12.20 1.98 -1.72
C ASN A 56 -13.43 2.52 -0.98
N GLN A 57 -13.30 2.92 0.28
CA GLN A 57 -14.38 3.57 1.05
C GLN A 57 -14.78 4.93 0.48
N SER A 58 -13.82 5.72 0.02
CA SER A 58 -14.10 7.01 -0.63
C SER A 58 -14.87 6.81 -1.93
N LEU A 59 -14.50 5.81 -2.72
CA LEU A 59 -15.21 5.42 -3.93
C LEU A 59 -16.63 4.95 -3.60
N ASP A 60 -16.81 4.06 -2.62
CA ASP A 60 -18.13 3.60 -2.18
C ASP A 60 -19.03 4.78 -1.75
N THR A 61 -18.50 5.73 -0.99
CA THR A 61 -19.26 6.91 -0.54
C THR A 61 -19.77 7.74 -1.72
N LEU A 62 -18.93 7.99 -2.72
CA LEU A 62 -19.34 8.73 -3.92
C LEU A 62 -20.42 7.97 -4.70
N LEU A 63 -20.21 6.67 -4.91
CA LEU A 63 -21.13 5.83 -5.68
C LEU A 63 -22.48 5.65 -4.96
N GLU A 64 -22.48 5.48 -3.65
CA GLU A 64 -23.71 5.44 -2.86
C GLU A 64 -24.48 6.76 -2.94
N ASN A 65 -23.80 7.90 -2.92
CA ASN A 65 -24.44 9.19 -3.10
C ASN A 65 -25.07 9.30 -4.50
N ALA A 66 -24.38 8.83 -5.54
CA ALA A 66 -24.92 8.78 -6.90
C ALA A 66 -26.19 7.88 -6.98
N LEU A 67 -26.17 6.73 -6.32
CA LEU A 67 -27.33 5.83 -6.24
C LEU A 67 -28.51 6.48 -5.51
N LYS A 68 -28.26 7.21 -4.41
CA LYS A 68 -29.32 7.96 -3.69
C LYS A 68 -29.94 9.05 -4.56
N ILE A 69 -29.13 9.75 -5.37
CA ILE A 69 -29.62 10.75 -6.32
C ILE A 69 -30.49 10.08 -7.38
N ALA A 70 -30.07 8.94 -7.92
CA ALA A 70 -30.85 8.19 -8.90
C ALA A 70 -32.19 7.69 -8.32
N ASP A 71 -32.27 7.43 -7.02
CA ASP A 71 -33.52 7.03 -6.34
C ASP A 71 -34.39 8.20 -5.89
N THR A 72 -33.89 9.44 -5.96
CA THR A 72 -34.63 10.63 -5.52
C THR A 72 -36.06 10.76 -6.09
N PRO A 73 -36.30 10.45 -7.39
CA PRO A 73 -37.68 10.49 -7.91
C PRO A 73 -38.63 9.52 -7.23
N LEU A 74 -38.13 8.40 -6.70
CA LEU A 74 -38.98 7.43 -5.99
C LEU A 74 -39.31 7.87 -4.56
N LEU A 75 -38.55 8.81 -4.02
CA LEU A 75 -38.74 9.36 -2.68
C LEU A 75 -39.66 10.60 -2.68
N ASN A 76 -39.86 11.23 -3.84
CA ASN A 76 -40.78 12.35 -4.04
C ASN A 76 -42.07 11.84 -4.65
N ASP A 77 -43.22 12.11 -4.00
CA ASP A 77 -44.51 11.54 -4.44
C ASP A 77 -44.95 12.00 -5.83
N ASP A 78 -44.70 13.27 -6.19
CA ASP A 78 -45.06 13.80 -7.53
C ASP A 78 -44.17 13.19 -8.60
N ALA A 79 -42.87 13.14 -8.38
CA ALA A 79 -41.94 12.51 -9.32
C ALA A 79 -42.19 10.98 -9.45
N ARG A 80 -42.52 10.30 -8.33
CA ARG A 80 -42.86 8.89 -8.34
C ARG A 80 -44.14 8.65 -9.16
N LYS A 81 -45.15 9.50 -9.01
CA LYS A 81 -46.38 9.43 -9.79
C LYS A 81 -46.08 9.58 -11.29
N ALA A 82 -45.21 10.51 -11.67
CA ALA A 82 -44.79 10.70 -13.05
C ALA A 82 -44.09 9.45 -13.63
N MET A 83 -43.33 8.70 -12.83
CA MET A 83 -42.67 7.46 -13.26
C MET A 83 -43.65 6.34 -13.60
N ILE A 84 -44.88 6.38 -13.12
CA ILE A 84 -45.90 5.36 -13.34
C ILE A 84 -47.09 5.86 -14.18
N THR A 85 -47.05 7.11 -14.66
CA THR A 85 -48.13 7.74 -15.44
C THR A 85 -47.94 7.49 -16.94
N ASN A 86 -49.03 7.14 -17.63
CA ASN A 86 -49.07 7.12 -19.10
C ASN A 86 -49.61 8.46 -19.62
N TYR A 87 -48.82 9.17 -20.42
CA TYR A 87 -49.13 10.50 -20.95
C TYR A 87 -49.67 10.49 -22.38
N GLU A 88 -50.10 9.31 -22.91
CA GLU A 88 -50.50 9.17 -24.30
C GLU A 88 -51.53 10.23 -24.77
N LYS A 89 -52.39 10.69 -23.85
CA LYS A 89 -53.46 11.67 -24.15
C LYS A 89 -53.37 12.95 -23.35
N ASP A 90 -52.32 13.14 -22.55
CA ASP A 90 -52.22 14.27 -21.62
C ASP A 90 -50.80 14.89 -21.64
N TYR A 91 -50.56 15.61 -22.74
CA TYR A 91 -49.28 16.31 -22.92
C TYR A 91 -49.08 17.43 -21.87
N LEU A 92 -50.16 18.04 -21.36
CA LEU A 92 -50.05 19.11 -20.36
C LEU A 92 -49.52 18.58 -19.02
N SER A 93 -50.07 17.47 -18.56
CA SER A 93 -49.58 16.82 -17.36
C SER A 93 -48.12 16.36 -17.55
N TYR A 94 -47.75 15.85 -18.70
CA TYR A 94 -46.35 15.51 -19.00
C TYR A 94 -45.41 16.73 -18.86
N ALA A 95 -45.80 17.87 -19.43
CA ALA A 95 -44.98 19.09 -19.34
C ALA A 95 -44.87 19.62 -17.91
N GLN A 96 -45.91 19.49 -17.07
CA GLN A 96 -45.89 19.84 -15.67
C GLN A 96 -44.94 18.91 -14.91
N ASP A 97 -45.08 17.61 -15.04
CA ASP A 97 -44.27 16.62 -14.38
C ASP A 97 -42.81 16.69 -14.83
N PHE A 98 -42.54 16.98 -16.10
CA PHE A 98 -41.17 17.25 -16.58
C PHE A 98 -40.50 18.42 -15.81
N ASN A 99 -41.25 19.49 -15.56
CA ASN A 99 -40.74 20.62 -14.78
C ASN A 99 -40.50 20.25 -13.29
N VAL A 100 -41.38 19.42 -12.71
CA VAL A 100 -41.17 18.88 -11.35
C VAL A 100 -39.85 18.10 -11.28
N PHE A 101 -39.64 17.16 -12.21
CA PHE A 101 -38.41 16.40 -12.31
C PHE A 101 -37.17 17.29 -12.48
N ARG A 102 -37.22 18.25 -13.39
CA ARG A 102 -36.11 19.15 -13.66
C ARG A 102 -35.76 19.99 -12.43
N ASN A 103 -36.73 20.47 -11.69
CA ASN A 103 -36.52 21.23 -10.47
C ASN A 103 -35.96 20.35 -9.35
N LEU A 104 -36.49 19.14 -9.19
CA LEU A 104 -36.00 18.16 -8.24
C LEU A 104 -34.52 17.82 -8.49
N MET A 105 -34.16 17.52 -9.74
CA MET A 105 -32.78 17.22 -10.11
C MET A 105 -31.85 18.41 -9.92
N ARG A 106 -32.31 19.62 -10.22
CA ARG A 106 -31.54 20.84 -9.99
C ARG A 106 -31.26 21.04 -8.50
N GLN A 107 -32.23 20.87 -7.63
CA GLN A 107 -32.07 21.00 -6.19
C GLN A 107 -31.14 19.93 -5.64
N THR A 108 -31.32 18.68 -6.08
CA THR A 108 -30.48 17.57 -5.64
C THR A 108 -29.02 17.74 -6.09
N ASN A 109 -28.81 18.21 -7.33
CA ASN A 109 -27.45 18.43 -7.84
C ASN A 109 -26.75 19.67 -7.23
N GLN A 110 -27.53 20.67 -6.76
CA GLN A 110 -26.95 21.79 -5.98
C GLN A 110 -26.39 21.32 -4.64
N LEU A 111 -26.98 20.29 -4.03
CA LEU A 111 -26.52 19.69 -2.78
C LEU A 111 -25.37 18.71 -2.99
N ASN A 112 -25.30 18.11 -4.20
CA ASN A 112 -24.26 17.15 -4.52
C ASN A 112 -23.93 17.22 -6.04
N SER A 113 -22.90 17.97 -6.38
CA SER A 113 -22.47 18.26 -7.76
C SER A 113 -21.84 17.08 -8.52
N SER A 114 -21.95 15.86 -8.01
CA SER A 114 -21.33 14.69 -8.61
C SER A 114 -22.03 14.17 -9.88
N MET A 115 -23.24 14.66 -10.20
CA MET A 115 -23.99 14.23 -11.39
C MET A 115 -23.88 15.26 -12.51
N LEU A 116 -23.28 14.88 -13.63
CA LEU A 116 -23.16 15.73 -14.82
C LEU A 116 -24.44 15.74 -15.65
N THR A 117 -24.98 14.56 -15.90
CA THR A 117 -26.18 14.35 -16.72
C THR A 117 -27.05 13.31 -16.04
N VAL A 118 -28.37 13.52 -16.03
CA VAL A 118 -29.33 12.53 -15.55
C VAL A 118 -30.48 12.42 -16.53
N TYR A 119 -30.88 11.19 -16.82
CA TYR A 119 -31.97 10.88 -17.75
C TYR A 119 -32.80 9.75 -17.17
N PHE A 120 -34.06 10.02 -16.94
CA PHE A 120 -35.05 9.04 -16.50
C PHE A 120 -35.97 8.66 -17.64
N GLN A 121 -36.31 7.40 -17.72
CA GLN A 121 -37.33 6.90 -18.59
C GLN A 121 -38.38 6.16 -17.73
N ASN A 122 -39.63 6.59 -17.81
CA ASN A 122 -40.69 5.92 -17.08
C ASN A 122 -41.06 4.58 -17.75
N ARG A 123 -41.93 3.78 -17.11
CA ARG A 123 -42.36 2.46 -17.62
C ARG A 123 -43.04 2.50 -18.98
N TYR A 124 -43.55 3.66 -19.43
CA TYR A 124 -44.25 3.86 -20.68
C TYR A 124 -43.35 4.49 -21.76
N GLY A 125 -42.08 4.72 -21.48
CA GLY A 125 -41.10 5.28 -22.42
C GLY A 125 -40.99 6.81 -22.42
N TYR A 126 -41.74 7.53 -21.55
CA TYR A 126 -41.59 8.98 -21.44
C TYR A 126 -40.34 9.34 -20.67
N SER A 127 -39.61 10.35 -21.17
CA SER A 127 -38.31 10.74 -20.62
C SER A 127 -38.37 12.03 -19.80
N PHE A 128 -37.62 12.06 -18.72
CA PHE A 128 -37.37 13.23 -17.89
C PHE A 128 -35.86 13.43 -17.79
N GLU A 129 -35.38 14.60 -18.20
CA GLU A 129 -33.95 14.81 -18.38
C GLU A 129 -33.45 16.05 -17.66
N TYR A 130 -32.20 15.94 -17.17
CA TYR A 130 -31.47 17.04 -16.57
C TYR A 130 -30.09 17.14 -17.23
N ASN A 131 -29.77 18.34 -17.73
CA ASN A 131 -28.52 18.68 -18.39
C ASN A 131 -28.16 17.85 -19.64
N VAL A 132 -29.14 17.30 -20.30
CA VAL A 132 -28.98 16.74 -21.67
C VAL A 132 -28.97 17.90 -22.67
N LYS A 133 -27.87 18.10 -23.39
CA LYS A 133 -27.62 19.33 -24.18
C LYS A 133 -28.04 19.19 -25.66
N THR A 134 -27.96 17.99 -26.22
CA THR A 134 -28.18 17.77 -27.66
C THR A 134 -29.02 16.54 -27.91
N ALA A 135 -29.72 16.53 -29.08
CA ALA A 135 -30.47 15.35 -29.55
C ALA A 135 -29.55 14.14 -29.78
N GLN A 136 -28.31 14.37 -30.21
CA GLN A 136 -27.33 13.29 -30.40
C GLN A 136 -26.94 12.66 -29.04
N GLN A 137 -26.72 13.45 -28.00
CA GLN A 137 -26.47 12.97 -26.66
C GLN A 137 -27.65 12.12 -26.14
N ARG A 138 -28.90 12.61 -26.32
CA ARG A 138 -30.09 11.86 -25.94
C ARG A 138 -30.13 10.50 -26.62
N HIS A 139 -29.94 10.45 -27.95
CA HIS A 139 -29.94 9.19 -28.69
C HIS A 139 -28.86 8.22 -28.20
N THR A 140 -27.66 8.71 -27.89
CA THR A 140 -26.59 7.90 -27.30
C THR A 140 -26.98 7.35 -25.93
N ILE A 141 -27.60 8.17 -25.06
CA ILE A 141 -28.11 7.76 -23.75
C ILE A 141 -29.14 6.64 -23.89
N GLU A 142 -30.15 6.84 -24.75
CA GLU A 142 -31.20 5.85 -24.97
C GLU A 142 -30.66 4.51 -25.49
N SER A 143 -29.74 4.56 -26.45
CA SER A 143 -29.04 3.36 -26.94
C SER A 143 -28.24 2.63 -25.86
N ASN A 144 -27.53 3.39 -25.01
CA ASN A 144 -26.79 2.84 -23.90
C ASN A 144 -27.70 2.24 -22.82
N MET A 145 -28.82 2.91 -22.50
CA MET A 145 -29.82 2.40 -21.57
C MET A 145 -30.38 1.06 -22.00
N GLU A 146 -30.75 0.92 -23.25
CA GLU A 146 -31.28 -0.32 -23.81
C GLU A 146 -30.25 -1.46 -23.73
N LYS A 147 -29.01 -1.16 -24.14
CA LYS A 147 -27.91 -2.11 -24.11
C LYS A 147 -27.56 -2.57 -22.67
N TRP A 148 -27.51 -1.64 -21.73
CA TRP A 148 -27.02 -1.90 -20.37
C TRP A 148 -28.13 -2.33 -19.41
N LYS A 149 -29.41 -2.13 -19.75
CA LYS A 149 -30.54 -2.60 -18.96
C LYS A 149 -30.42 -4.10 -18.63
N LYS A 150 -30.11 -4.93 -19.64
CA LYS A 150 -30.00 -6.38 -19.48
C LYS A 150 -28.89 -6.77 -18.50
N ILE A 151 -27.78 -6.00 -18.48
CA ILE A 151 -26.68 -6.23 -17.53
C ILE A 151 -27.11 -5.78 -16.12
N ALA A 152 -27.78 -4.63 -16.03
CA ALA A 152 -28.27 -4.11 -14.75
C ALA A 152 -29.29 -5.05 -14.09
N GLU A 153 -30.12 -5.77 -14.86
CA GLU A 153 -31.11 -6.75 -14.32
C GLU A 153 -30.47 -7.83 -13.46
N THR A 154 -29.26 -8.25 -13.80
CA THR A 154 -28.51 -9.31 -13.09
C THR A 154 -27.48 -8.75 -12.11
N SER A 155 -27.19 -7.44 -12.18
CA SER A 155 -26.18 -6.79 -11.35
C SER A 155 -26.70 -6.49 -9.94
N LYS A 156 -25.77 -6.29 -9.01
CA LYS A 156 -26.07 -5.89 -7.61
C LYS A 156 -26.87 -4.58 -7.60
N ASN A 157 -27.88 -4.50 -6.77
CA ASN A 157 -28.80 -3.35 -6.69
C ASN A 157 -29.46 -2.96 -8.02
N ARG A 158 -29.53 -3.88 -8.99
CA ARG A 158 -30.02 -3.62 -10.35
C ARG A 158 -29.37 -2.40 -11.00
N THR A 159 -28.09 -2.23 -10.77
CA THR A 159 -27.29 -1.11 -11.28
C THR A 159 -26.08 -1.64 -12.01
N TYR A 160 -25.84 -1.09 -13.19
CA TYR A 160 -24.63 -1.34 -13.96
C TYR A 160 -23.83 -0.05 -14.10
N PHE A 161 -22.57 -0.10 -13.73
CA PHE A 161 -21.59 0.95 -13.94
C PHE A 161 -20.78 0.61 -15.18
N ALA A 162 -20.89 1.45 -16.20
CA ALA A 162 -20.17 1.24 -17.45
C ALA A 162 -18.68 1.63 -17.30
N PRO A 163 -17.81 1.20 -18.23
CA PRO A 163 -16.42 1.62 -18.22
C PRO A 163 -16.27 3.14 -18.20
N LEU A 164 -15.22 3.62 -17.51
CA LEU A 164 -14.88 5.04 -17.46
C LEU A 164 -14.70 5.61 -18.87
N GLN A 165 -15.18 6.80 -19.08
CA GLN A 165 -15.07 7.55 -20.32
C GLN A 165 -14.43 8.90 -20.02
N THR A 166 -13.70 9.45 -20.97
CA THR A 166 -13.19 10.81 -20.88
C THR A 166 -13.98 11.69 -21.82
N ASP A 167 -14.59 12.75 -21.31
CA ASP A 167 -15.23 13.77 -22.14
C ASP A 167 -14.14 14.52 -22.92
N SER A 168 -14.15 14.36 -24.23
CA SER A 168 -13.17 14.97 -25.13
C SER A 168 -13.23 16.50 -25.13
N SER A 169 -14.33 17.10 -24.68
CA SER A 169 -14.53 18.56 -24.67
C SER A 169 -14.07 19.22 -23.38
N THR A 170 -14.19 18.54 -22.24
CA THR A 170 -13.88 19.07 -20.91
C THR A 170 -12.67 18.39 -20.26
N GLY A 171 -12.26 17.23 -20.76
CA GLY A 171 -11.22 16.40 -20.14
C GLY A 171 -11.68 15.69 -18.85
N HIS A 172 -12.95 15.82 -18.46
CA HIS A 172 -13.48 15.18 -17.27
C HIS A 172 -13.57 13.67 -17.43
N SER A 173 -13.25 12.94 -16.39
CA SER A 173 -13.50 11.51 -16.29
C SER A 173 -14.96 11.29 -15.90
N ILE A 174 -15.69 10.57 -16.74
CA ILE A 174 -17.12 10.30 -16.56
C ILE A 174 -17.32 8.82 -16.30
N LEU A 175 -18.11 8.53 -15.27
CA LEU A 175 -18.58 7.17 -14.99
C LEU A 175 -20.08 7.09 -15.34
N PRO A 176 -20.45 6.50 -16.49
CA PRO A 176 -21.85 6.29 -16.82
C PRO A 176 -22.43 5.14 -16.01
N MET A 177 -23.67 5.29 -15.56
CA MET A 177 -24.42 4.20 -14.90
C MET A 177 -25.84 4.08 -15.45
N VAL A 178 -26.36 2.85 -15.40
CA VAL A 178 -27.79 2.56 -15.63
C VAL A 178 -28.32 1.84 -14.40
N LYS A 179 -29.45 2.33 -13.89
CA LYS A 179 -30.15 1.74 -12.75
C LYS A 179 -31.62 1.49 -13.10
N ILE A 180 -32.10 0.29 -12.74
CA ILE A 180 -33.51 -0.05 -12.84
C ILE A 180 -34.19 0.46 -11.56
N LEU A 181 -35.20 1.28 -11.74
CA LEU A 181 -35.97 1.87 -10.66
C LEU A 181 -37.15 0.99 -10.30
N LEU A 182 -37.25 0.66 -9.02
CA LEU A 182 -38.33 -0.15 -8.48
C LEU A 182 -39.18 0.69 -7.55
N ASP A 183 -40.50 0.56 -7.65
CA ASP A 183 -41.39 1.17 -6.67
C ASP A 183 -41.10 0.61 -5.26
N ARG A 184 -41.05 1.48 -4.29
CA ARG A 184 -40.73 1.13 -2.90
C ARG A 184 -41.83 0.35 -2.18
N TYR A 185 -43.07 0.32 -2.72
CA TYR A 185 -44.20 -0.33 -2.09
C TYR A 185 -44.47 -1.72 -2.66
N ASP A 186 -44.41 -1.87 -4.00
CA ASP A 186 -44.76 -3.13 -4.67
C ASP A 186 -43.56 -3.78 -5.38
N TYR A 187 -42.39 -3.13 -5.36
CA TYR A 187 -41.14 -3.60 -5.98
C TYR A 187 -41.24 -3.84 -7.49
N ARG A 188 -42.26 -3.25 -8.15
CA ARG A 188 -42.37 -3.32 -9.61
C ARG A 188 -41.46 -2.29 -10.27
N GLU A 189 -40.99 -2.63 -11.45
CA GLU A 189 -40.22 -1.69 -12.30
C GLU A 189 -41.07 -0.48 -12.65
N THR A 190 -40.61 0.68 -12.28
CA THR A 190 -41.22 1.99 -12.61
C THR A 190 -40.55 2.65 -13.78
N GLY A 191 -39.30 2.31 -14.04
CA GLY A 191 -38.53 2.86 -15.14
C GLY A 191 -37.03 2.65 -14.99
N LEU A 192 -36.30 3.44 -15.74
CA LEU A 192 -34.82 3.40 -15.79
C LEU A 192 -34.24 4.77 -15.45
N CYS A 193 -33.08 4.78 -14.83
CA CYS A 193 -32.24 5.95 -14.66
C CYS A 193 -30.91 5.72 -15.37
N TYR A 194 -30.54 6.62 -16.25
CA TYR A 194 -29.17 6.78 -16.72
C TYR A 194 -28.58 8.01 -16.05
N ALA A 195 -27.34 7.91 -15.60
CA ALA A 195 -26.63 9.06 -15.08
C ALA A 195 -25.15 9.03 -15.45
N GLU A 196 -24.60 10.21 -15.66
CA GLU A 196 -23.16 10.43 -15.85
C GLU A 196 -22.60 11.05 -14.56
N ILE A 197 -21.76 10.30 -13.88
CA ILE A 197 -21.13 10.71 -12.62
C ILE A 197 -19.78 11.35 -12.94
N ASP A 198 -19.54 12.55 -12.40
CA ASP A 198 -18.19 13.16 -12.44
C ASP A 198 -17.24 12.33 -11.59
N PHE A 199 -16.37 11.61 -12.26
CA PHE A 199 -15.35 10.78 -11.62
C PHE A 199 -14.02 11.52 -11.43
N THR A 200 -13.90 12.75 -11.93
CA THR A 200 -12.67 13.55 -11.86
C THR A 200 -12.19 13.75 -10.41
N PRO A 201 -13.06 14.11 -9.43
CA PRO A 201 -12.62 14.27 -8.04
C PRO A 201 -12.08 12.97 -7.42
N ILE A 202 -12.65 11.82 -7.82
CA ILE A 202 -12.14 10.52 -7.38
C ILE A 202 -10.79 10.21 -8.02
N MET A 203 -10.63 10.50 -9.31
CA MET A 203 -9.33 10.35 -9.98
C MET A 203 -8.25 11.19 -9.31
N GLU A 204 -8.56 12.40 -8.88
CA GLU A 204 -7.66 13.28 -8.14
C GLU A 204 -7.31 12.69 -6.75
N ILE A 205 -8.30 12.21 -6.00
CA ILE A 205 -8.08 11.55 -4.71
C ILE A 205 -7.24 10.29 -4.88
N LEU A 206 -7.57 9.45 -5.85
CA LEU A 206 -6.83 8.21 -6.12
C LEU A 206 -5.39 8.50 -6.55
N SER A 207 -5.18 9.50 -7.41
CA SER A 207 -3.84 9.91 -7.86
C SER A 207 -3.01 10.56 -6.76
N SER A 208 -3.62 11.39 -5.90
CA SER A 208 -2.93 12.05 -4.79
C SER A 208 -2.60 11.10 -3.65
N SER A 209 -3.44 10.07 -3.45
CA SER A 209 -3.22 9.04 -2.42
C SER A 209 -2.26 7.94 -2.89
N CYS A 210 -2.08 7.79 -4.21
CA CYS A 210 -1.00 6.97 -4.76
C CYS A 210 0.32 7.73 -4.61
N GLU A 211 1.26 7.19 -3.85
CA GLU A 211 2.64 7.67 -3.89
C GLU A 211 3.16 7.60 -5.34
N THR A 212 4.08 8.48 -5.71
CA THR A 212 4.59 8.63 -7.09
C THR A 212 5.13 7.35 -7.75
N GLN A 213 5.31 6.28 -6.97
CA GLN A 213 5.83 4.98 -7.43
C GLN A 213 4.79 3.85 -7.38
N ASN A 214 3.54 4.16 -7.02
CA ASN A 214 2.48 3.16 -6.95
C ASN A 214 1.55 3.31 -8.15
N THR A 215 1.24 2.21 -8.81
CA THR A 215 0.27 2.14 -9.90
C THR A 215 -1.03 1.53 -9.39
N LEU A 216 -2.15 2.13 -9.74
CA LEU A 216 -3.47 1.61 -9.42
C LEU A 216 -4.17 1.18 -10.72
N LEU A 217 -4.63 -0.05 -10.74
CA LEU A 217 -5.43 -0.62 -11.82
C LEU A 217 -6.86 -0.88 -11.32
N ILE A 218 -7.84 -0.48 -12.10
CA ILE A 218 -9.25 -0.73 -11.80
C ILE A 218 -9.81 -1.62 -12.90
N TYR A 219 -10.27 -2.80 -12.51
CA TYR A 219 -10.97 -3.74 -13.39
C TYR A 219 -12.47 -3.65 -13.11
N ASN A 220 -13.29 -3.76 -14.13
CA ASN A 220 -14.75 -3.83 -13.96
C ASN A 220 -15.18 -5.21 -13.42
N ALA A 221 -16.49 -5.38 -13.19
CA ALA A 221 -17.06 -6.64 -12.72
C ALA A 221 -16.83 -7.83 -13.67
N ASP A 222 -16.58 -7.58 -14.95
CA ASP A 222 -16.22 -8.59 -15.96
C ASP A 222 -14.70 -8.83 -16.02
N ASN A 223 -13.95 -8.30 -15.05
CA ASN A 223 -12.50 -8.36 -14.96
C ASN A 223 -11.76 -7.75 -16.16
N LYS A 224 -12.34 -6.72 -16.78
CA LYS A 224 -11.68 -5.96 -17.85
C LYS A 224 -11.10 -4.68 -17.29
N LEU A 225 -9.85 -4.39 -17.65
CA LEU A 225 -9.17 -3.16 -17.23
C LEU A 225 -9.96 -1.94 -17.73
N THR A 226 -10.40 -1.11 -16.80
CA THR A 226 -11.22 0.07 -17.04
C THR A 226 -10.41 1.36 -16.90
N CYS A 227 -9.50 1.39 -15.94
CA CYS A 227 -8.72 2.58 -15.62
C CYS A 227 -7.34 2.22 -15.08
N THR A 228 -6.36 3.04 -15.43
CA THR A 228 -5.01 2.97 -14.87
C THR A 228 -4.62 4.34 -14.35
N ILE A 229 -4.15 4.40 -13.11
CA ILE A 229 -3.76 5.63 -12.44
C ILE A 229 -2.29 5.54 -12.05
N ASN A 230 -1.55 6.61 -12.32
CA ASN A 230 -0.16 6.79 -11.92
C ASN A 230 0.79 5.71 -12.45
N LEU A 231 0.98 5.70 -13.76
CA LEU A 231 1.88 4.77 -14.49
C LEU A 231 3.38 5.03 -14.28
N ALA A 232 3.78 5.90 -13.36
CA ALA A 232 5.17 6.37 -13.25
C ALA A 232 6.20 5.25 -13.06
N SER A 233 5.79 4.10 -12.53
CA SER A 233 6.66 2.93 -12.32
C SER A 233 6.61 1.91 -13.47
N PHE A 234 5.62 2.04 -14.35
CA PHE A 234 5.42 1.18 -15.51
C PHE A 234 5.10 2.08 -16.70
N SER A 235 5.95 2.11 -17.73
CA SER A 235 5.50 2.64 -19.01
C SER A 235 4.43 1.69 -19.58
N GLU A 236 3.48 2.19 -20.39
CA GLU A 236 2.50 1.33 -21.07
C GLU A 236 3.17 0.20 -21.86
N ALA A 237 4.41 0.42 -22.33
CA ALA A 237 5.22 -0.56 -23.03
C ALA A 237 5.78 -1.67 -22.10
N ASP A 238 5.93 -1.39 -20.81
CA ASP A 238 6.48 -2.33 -19.82
C ASP A 238 5.41 -3.27 -19.24
N ILE A 239 4.13 -2.89 -19.34
CA ILE A 239 3.03 -3.79 -19.01
C ILE A 239 2.84 -4.77 -20.17
N SER A 240 3.77 -5.72 -20.27
CA SER A 240 3.66 -6.80 -21.24
C SER A 240 2.36 -7.59 -21.00
N SER A 241 1.83 -8.20 -22.07
CA SER A 241 0.63 -9.06 -21.97
C SER A 241 0.76 -10.13 -20.87
N SER A 242 1.98 -10.58 -20.59
CA SER A 242 2.28 -11.56 -19.52
C SER A 242 2.15 -10.98 -18.11
N VAL A 243 2.35 -9.68 -17.91
CA VAL A 243 2.15 -9.00 -16.62
C VAL A 243 0.66 -8.77 -16.41
N LEU A 244 -0.04 -8.29 -17.45
CA LEU A 244 -1.49 -8.10 -17.39
C LEU A 244 -2.22 -9.40 -17.07
N SER A 245 -1.87 -10.53 -17.72
CA SER A 245 -2.51 -11.82 -17.42
C SER A 245 -2.33 -12.25 -15.96
N LYS A 246 -1.15 -12.03 -15.36
CA LYS A 246 -0.92 -12.33 -13.94
C LYS A 246 -1.71 -11.41 -13.00
N LEU A 247 -1.93 -10.16 -13.40
CA LEU A 247 -2.75 -9.21 -12.64
C LEU A 247 -4.23 -9.55 -12.74
N GLU A 248 -4.70 -10.00 -13.91
CA GLU A 248 -6.04 -10.55 -14.10
C GLU A 248 -6.23 -11.83 -13.29
N ASP A 249 -5.26 -12.74 -13.30
CA ASP A 249 -5.29 -13.94 -12.46
C ASP A 249 -5.38 -13.59 -10.97
N PHE A 250 -4.58 -12.62 -10.51
CA PHE A 250 -4.65 -12.14 -9.13
C PHE A 250 -6.01 -11.50 -8.83
N SER A 251 -6.53 -10.66 -9.73
CA SER A 251 -7.85 -10.06 -9.62
C SER A 251 -8.95 -11.12 -9.47
N ASN A 252 -8.86 -12.24 -10.21
CA ASN A 252 -9.79 -13.36 -10.12
C ASN A 252 -9.69 -14.14 -8.78
N THR A 253 -8.57 -14.04 -8.06
CA THR A 253 -8.42 -14.70 -6.75
C THR A 253 -9.05 -13.92 -5.61
N LEU A 254 -9.43 -12.66 -5.82
CA LEU A 254 -10.11 -11.83 -4.83
C LEU A 254 -11.51 -12.38 -4.60
N THR A 255 -11.77 -12.91 -3.41
CA THR A 255 -13.03 -13.62 -3.11
C THR A 255 -13.87 -12.96 -2.03
N SER A 256 -13.31 -12.02 -1.27
CA SER A 256 -14.00 -11.36 -0.16
C SER A 256 -14.02 -9.85 -0.38
N GLN A 257 -15.21 -9.27 -0.23
CA GLN A 257 -15.43 -7.82 -0.41
C GLN A 257 -14.72 -6.97 0.65
N ASP A 258 -14.46 -7.52 1.83
CA ASP A 258 -13.85 -6.82 2.96
C ASP A 258 -12.37 -7.17 3.17
N ALA A 259 -11.85 -8.14 2.43
CA ALA A 259 -10.47 -8.59 2.58
C ALA A 259 -9.56 -7.97 1.52
N ILE A 260 -8.40 -7.49 1.95
CA ILE A 260 -7.33 -7.11 1.04
C ILE A 260 -6.53 -8.36 0.70
N GLY A 261 -6.60 -8.76 -0.57
CA GLY A 261 -5.69 -9.77 -1.11
C GLY A 261 -4.30 -9.19 -1.27
N GLN A 262 -3.28 -9.97 -0.93
CA GLN A 262 -1.88 -9.59 -1.12
C GLN A 262 -1.14 -10.68 -1.88
N SER A 263 -0.31 -10.28 -2.83
CA SER A 263 0.53 -11.18 -3.61
C SER A 263 1.83 -10.49 -4.03
N THR A 264 2.75 -11.27 -4.58
CA THR A 264 4.04 -10.76 -5.09
C THR A 264 4.16 -11.07 -6.58
N LEU A 265 4.40 -10.04 -7.38
CA LEU A 265 4.62 -10.17 -8.82
C LEU A 265 6.12 -10.09 -9.12
N LYS A 266 6.68 -11.12 -9.74
CA LYS A 266 8.04 -11.12 -10.26
C LYS A 266 8.01 -10.88 -11.77
N THR A 267 8.68 -9.83 -12.20
CA THR A 267 8.80 -9.44 -13.63
C THR A 267 10.27 -9.27 -14.00
N SER A 268 10.55 -9.04 -15.26
CA SER A 268 11.88 -8.64 -15.74
C SER A 268 12.38 -7.30 -15.16
N LEU A 269 11.45 -6.44 -14.75
CA LEU A 269 11.73 -5.13 -14.14
C LEU A 269 11.99 -5.20 -12.63
N GLY A 270 11.74 -6.36 -11.99
CA GLY A 270 11.95 -6.54 -10.57
C GLY A 270 10.80 -7.27 -9.88
N GLN A 271 10.78 -7.15 -8.57
CA GLN A 271 9.75 -7.73 -7.71
C GLN A 271 8.83 -6.61 -7.21
N PHE A 272 7.52 -6.82 -7.35
CA PHE A 272 6.48 -5.89 -6.95
C PHE A 272 5.56 -6.55 -5.93
N VAL A 273 5.05 -5.77 -4.99
CA VAL A 273 3.96 -6.19 -4.09
C VAL A 273 2.65 -5.74 -4.71
N ILE A 274 1.67 -6.63 -4.72
CA ILE A 274 0.33 -6.36 -5.25
C ILE A 274 -0.65 -6.45 -4.09
N ASN A 275 -1.42 -5.41 -3.89
CA ASN A 275 -2.57 -5.39 -3.00
C ASN A 275 -3.85 -5.26 -3.85
N GLY A 276 -4.91 -5.95 -3.47
CA GLY A 276 -6.18 -5.85 -4.19
C GLY A 276 -7.38 -5.95 -3.26
N CYS A 277 -8.45 -5.28 -3.64
CA CYS A 277 -9.75 -5.39 -2.97
C CYS A 277 -10.88 -5.30 -3.99
N ILE A 278 -12.08 -5.74 -3.58
CA ILE A 278 -13.30 -5.61 -4.36
C ILE A 278 -14.12 -4.45 -3.81
N ASN A 279 -14.55 -3.58 -4.70
CA ASN A 279 -15.47 -2.50 -4.35
C ASN A 279 -16.89 -3.05 -4.13
N ASN A 280 -17.50 -2.68 -3.00
CA ASN A 280 -18.80 -3.21 -2.61
C ASN A 280 -19.94 -2.79 -3.52
N THR A 281 -19.89 -1.58 -4.05
CA THR A 281 -20.97 -0.97 -4.82
C THR A 281 -20.93 -1.40 -6.28
N THR A 282 -19.76 -1.34 -6.91
CA THR A 282 -19.59 -1.63 -8.34
C THR A 282 -19.19 -3.07 -8.64
N GLN A 283 -18.71 -3.81 -7.65
CA GLN A 283 -18.03 -5.10 -7.82
C GLN A 283 -16.75 -5.00 -8.67
N TRP A 284 -16.16 -3.80 -8.72
CA TRP A 284 -14.89 -3.57 -9.39
C TRP A 284 -13.74 -4.10 -8.53
N HIS A 285 -12.73 -4.62 -9.20
CA HIS A 285 -11.50 -5.05 -8.55
C HIS A 285 -10.48 -3.92 -8.64
N ILE A 286 -10.02 -3.44 -7.50
CA ILE A 286 -9.01 -2.39 -7.39
C ILE A 286 -7.70 -3.06 -7.02
N VAL A 287 -6.70 -2.94 -7.89
CA VAL A 287 -5.39 -3.58 -7.73
C VAL A 287 -4.32 -2.50 -7.66
N GLN A 288 -3.60 -2.44 -6.55
CA GLN A 288 -2.48 -1.54 -6.34
C GLN A 288 -1.18 -2.31 -6.53
N ILE A 289 -0.31 -1.80 -7.40
CA ILE A 289 1.04 -2.33 -7.63
C ILE A 289 2.04 -1.40 -6.97
N ILE A 290 2.90 -1.96 -6.15
CA ILE A 290 3.88 -1.25 -5.34
C ILE A 290 5.27 -1.67 -5.79
N SER A 291 6.11 -0.71 -6.20
CA SER A 291 7.50 -0.98 -6.51
C SER A 291 8.28 -1.36 -5.26
N ASN A 292 9.01 -2.47 -5.34
CA ASN A 292 9.89 -2.89 -4.25
C ASN A 292 11.15 -1.99 -4.13
N GLU A 293 11.34 -1.07 -5.05
CA GLU A 293 12.51 -0.20 -5.11
C GLU A 293 12.60 0.74 -3.89
N LYS A 294 11.47 1.28 -3.44
CA LYS A 294 11.41 2.11 -2.23
C LYS A 294 11.73 1.30 -0.97
N ILE A 295 11.21 0.08 -0.92
CA ILE A 295 11.55 -0.87 0.15
C ILE A 295 13.07 -1.17 0.08
N ALA A 296 13.61 -1.42 -1.11
CA ALA A 296 15.04 -1.68 -1.31
C ALA A 296 15.93 -0.50 -0.91
N HIS A 297 15.55 0.74 -1.20
CA HIS A 297 16.27 1.94 -0.74
C HIS A 297 16.28 2.06 0.77
N THR A 298 15.14 1.87 1.42
CA THR A 298 15.05 1.89 2.89
C THR A 298 15.88 0.76 3.52
N PHE A 299 15.96 -0.40 2.85
CA PHE A 299 16.87 -1.49 3.23
C PHE A 299 18.33 -1.08 3.13
N HIS A 300 18.72 -0.49 2.02
CA HIS A 300 20.09 -0.06 1.78
C HIS A 300 20.55 0.94 2.85
N ASP A 301 19.76 1.95 3.13
CA ASP A 301 20.04 2.95 4.16
C ASP A 301 20.12 2.33 5.58
N THR A 302 19.24 1.38 5.84
CA THR A 302 19.24 0.65 7.10
C THR A 302 20.50 -0.21 7.24
N ILE A 303 20.90 -0.96 6.20
CA ILE A 303 22.12 -1.77 6.19
C ILE A 303 23.36 -0.89 6.35
N ILE A 304 23.45 0.24 5.65
CA ILE A 304 24.58 1.18 5.77
C ILE A 304 24.68 1.72 7.19
N SER A 305 23.55 2.08 7.81
CA SER A 305 23.50 2.57 9.19
C SER A 305 24.02 1.51 10.18
N TYR A 306 23.58 0.25 10.04
CA TYR A 306 24.07 -0.85 10.90
C TYR A 306 25.53 -1.19 10.63
N LEU A 307 25.99 -1.11 9.38
CA LEU A 307 27.41 -1.29 9.04
C LEU A 307 28.27 -0.20 9.71
N GLY A 308 27.79 1.05 9.73
CA GLY A 308 28.44 2.16 10.44
C GLY A 308 28.56 1.91 11.94
N ILE A 309 27.47 1.47 12.58
CA ILE A 309 27.46 1.12 14.01
C ILE A 309 28.40 -0.06 14.28
N PHE A 310 28.37 -1.10 13.44
CA PHE A 310 29.26 -2.24 13.54
C PHE A 310 30.74 -1.84 13.46
N LEU A 311 31.13 -1.03 12.48
CA LEU A 311 32.50 -0.52 12.32
C LEU A 311 32.93 0.30 13.53
N PHE A 312 32.06 1.15 14.06
CA PHE A 312 32.34 1.94 15.27
C PHE A 312 32.56 1.05 16.49
N CYS A 313 31.71 0.07 16.72
CA CYS A 313 31.86 -0.90 17.82
C CYS A 313 33.10 -1.78 17.67
N ALA A 314 33.41 -2.21 16.45
CA ALA A 314 34.63 -2.98 16.16
C ALA A 314 35.88 -2.19 16.43
N LEU A 315 35.90 -0.90 16.08
CA LEU A 315 37.04 0.00 16.36
C LEU A 315 37.22 0.24 17.87
N LEU A 316 36.13 0.48 18.59
CA LEU A 316 36.15 0.57 20.04
C LEU A 316 36.64 -0.72 20.67
N GLY A 317 36.15 -1.86 20.22
CA GLY A 317 36.57 -3.18 20.68
C GLY A 317 38.07 -3.45 20.44
N LEU A 318 38.60 -3.01 19.30
CA LEU A 318 40.02 -3.12 18.97
C LEU A 318 40.88 -2.26 19.91
N ILE A 319 40.46 -1.03 20.18
CA ILE A 319 41.15 -0.14 21.12
C ILE A 319 41.18 -0.76 22.51
N LEU A 320 40.03 -1.28 22.95
CA LEU A 320 39.88 -1.90 24.27
C LEU A 320 40.71 -3.19 24.40
N ALA A 321 40.75 -4.01 23.33
CA ALA A 321 41.59 -5.20 23.27
C ALA A 321 43.09 -4.87 23.35
N ILE A 322 43.55 -3.83 22.67
CA ILE A 322 44.94 -3.36 22.73
C ILE A 322 45.25 -2.86 24.17
N PHE A 323 44.35 -2.10 24.77
CA PHE A 323 44.48 -1.55 26.11
C PHE A 323 44.56 -2.68 27.17
N LEU A 324 43.61 -3.60 27.13
CA LEU A 324 43.60 -4.78 28.03
C LEU A 324 44.84 -5.65 27.83
N SER A 325 45.23 -5.94 26.61
CA SER A 325 46.42 -6.72 26.30
C SER A 325 47.69 -6.05 26.86
N ARG A 326 47.77 -4.72 26.81
CA ARG A 326 48.94 -4.00 27.41
C ARG A 326 48.94 -4.00 28.94
N ILE A 327 47.77 -3.81 29.56
CA ILE A 327 47.68 -3.78 31.04
C ILE A 327 47.93 -5.15 31.66
N LEU A 328 47.37 -6.22 31.07
CA LEU A 328 47.49 -7.57 31.61
C LEU A 328 48.81 -8.25 31.26
N THR A 329 49.33 -8.00 30.03
CA THR A 329 50.49 -8.75 29.56
C THR A 329 51.83 -8.12 29.98
N ARG A 330 51.92 -6.78 30.09
CA ARG A 330 53.18 -6.11 30.49
C ARG A 330 53.70 -6.55 31.85
N PRO A 331 52.91 -6.54 32.95
CA PRO A 331 53.37 -6.98 34.23
C PRO A 331 53.83 -8.45 34.26
N VAL A 332 53.06 -9.32 33.56
CA VAL A 332 53.40 -10.75 33.49
C VAL A 332 54.70 -11.00 32.70
N SER A 333 54.84 -10.28 31.56
CA SER A 333 56.06 -10.40 30.76
C SER A 333 57.31 -9.88 31.47
N ASN A 334 57.17 -8.79 32.21
CA ASN A 334 58.28 -8.27 33.01
C ASN A 334 58.68 -9.24 34.10
N LEU A 335 57.68 -9.86 34.78
CA LEU A 335 57.91 -10.84 35.82
C LEU A 335 58.57 -12.10 35.27
N CYS A 336 58.17 -12.62 34.13
CA CYS A 336 58.86 -13.72 33.48
C CYS A 336 60.28 -13.38 33.08
N HIS A 337 60.55 -12.15 32.64
CA HIS A 337 61.91 -11.71 32.29
C HIS A 337 62.80 -11.56 33.49
N GLU A 338 62.30 -11.09 34.65
CA GLU A 338 63.04 -11.03 35.90
C GLU A 338 63.35 -12.44 36.46
N ILE A 339 62.36 -13.36 36.38
CA ILE A 339 62.57 -14.78 36.78
C ILE A 339 63.62 -15.46 35.90
N ASP A 340 63.66 -15.18 34.58
CA ASP A 340 64.66 -15.76 33.67
C ASP A 340 66.07 -15.25 33.88
N ILE A 341 66.26 -14.08 34.55
CA ILE A 341 67.56 -13.46 34.85
C ILE A 341 68.06 -13.83 36.23
N LEU A 342 67.17 -14.33 37.11
CA LEU A 342 67.52 -14.72 38.44
C LEU A 342 68.44 -15.97 38.42
N ASP A 343 69.65 -15.78 38.89
CA ASP A 343 70.54 -16.88 39.16
C ASP A 343 70.23 -17.45 40.55
N PRO A 344 69.82 -18.72 40.71
CA PRO A 344 69.45 -19.31 41.99
C PRO A 344 70.56 -19.28 43.05
N SER A 345 71.80 -18.97 42.67
CA SER A 345 72.97 -18.96 43.53
C SER A 345 73.24 -17.62 44.24
N ASP A 346 72.61 -16.49 43.80
CA ASP A 346 72.95 -15.14 44.22
C ASP A 346 72.01 -14.52 45.26
N GLY A 347 70.93 -15.17 45.65
CA GLY A 347 70.00 -14.68 46.67
C GLY A 347 69.33 -13.37 46.35
N THR A 348 69.23 -13.04 44.99
CA THR A 348 68.56 -11.83 44.51
C THR A 348 67.09 -11.95 44.62
N GLN A 349 66.40 -10.95 45.21
CA GLN A 349 64.93 -10.87 45.33
C GLN A 349 64.33 -10.15 44.15
N ILE A 350 63.12 -10.58 43.72
CA ILE A 350 62.35 -9.94 42.64
C ILE A 350 61.82 -8.60 43.15
N ASP A 351 62.06 -7.51 42.40
CA ASP A 351 61.59 -6.17 42.79
C ASP A 351 60.06 -6.04 42.57
N LEU A 352 59.35 -5.71 43.64
CA LEU A 352 57.90 -5.46 43.69
C LEU A 352 57.43 -4.36 42.68
N LYS A 353 58.35 -3.51 42.19
CA LYS A 353 58.04 -2.48 41.20
C LYS A 353 57.67 -3.04 39.80
N SER A 354 58.13 -4.24 39.51
CA SER A 354 57.82 -4.90 38.21
C SER A 354 56.37 -5.31 38.04
N CYS A 355 55.62 -5.44 39.16
CA CYS A 355 54.24 -5.91 39.18
C CYS A 355 53.17 -4.84 38.96
N GLY A 356 53.51 -3.56 38.96
CA GLY A 356 52.53 -2.48 38.92
C GLY A 356 51.55 -2.53 40.14
N SER A 357 50.24 -2.28 39.90
CA SER A 357 49.22 -2.27 40.93
C SER A 357 48.47 -3.61 41.13
N ASN A 358 48.92 -4.70 40.51
CA ASN A 358 48.19 -5.98 40.55
C ASN A 358 48.51 -6.74 41.87
N GLN A 359 47.50 -6.86 42.76
CA GLN A 359 47.63 -7.51 44.06
C GLN A 359 47.96 -9.02 43.99
N GLU A 360 47.47 -9.71 42.96
CA GLU A 360 47.69 -11.14 42.78
C GLU A 360 49.14 -11.43 42.38
N LEU A 361 49.69 -10.60 41.49
CA LEU A 361 51.07 -10.68 41.08
C LEU A 361 52.04 -10.33 42.28
N ARG A 362 51.65 -9.35 43.12
CA ARG A 362 52.40 -9.06 44.38
C ARG A 362 52.45 -10.24 45.31
N LYS A 363 51.32 -10.91 45.57
CA LYS A 363 51.27 -12.12 46.42
C LYS A 363 52.13 -13.25 45.85
N LEU A 364 52.18 -13.35 44.50
CA LEU A 364 53.02 -14.36 43.88
C LEU A 364 54.49 -14.07 44.02
N ILE A 365 54.91 -12.80 43.92
CA ILE A 365 56.31 -12.38 44.21
C ILE A 365 56.68 -12.54 45.70
N ASP A 366 55.77 -12.13 46.60
CA ASP A 366 56.00 -12.32 48.05
C ASP A 366 56.16 -13.80 48.40
N SER A 367 55.41 -14.69 47.68
CA SER A 367 55.55 -16.13 47.82
C SER A 367 56.85 -16.70 47.23
N PHE A 368 57.44 -15.98 46.27
CA PHE A 368 58.68 -16.38 45.58
C PHE A 368 59.90 -15.88 46.38
N ASN A 369 59.78 -14.73 47.05
CA ASN A 369 60.86 -14.10 47.88
C ASN A 369 60.92 -14.59 49.33
N GLY A 370 59.88 -15.32 49.76
CA GLY A 370 59.84 -15.91 51.12
C GLY A 370 60.34 -17.34 51.16
#